data_2e5a9e67e4f6224addbeeb390badc041
#
_entry.id   2e5a9e67e4f6224addbeeb390badc041
#
_cell.length_a   1.000
_cell.length_b   1.000
_cell.length_c   1.000
_cell.angle_alpha   90.00
_cell.angle_beta   90.00
_cell.angle_gamma   90.00
#
_symmetry.space_group_name_H-M   'P 1'
#
loop_
_entity.id
_entity.type
_entity.pdbx_description
1 polymer ?
#
loop_
_entity_poly.entity_id
_entity_poly.type
_entity_poly.pdbx_seq_one_letter_code
_entity_poly.pdbx_strand_id
1 'polypeptide(L)'
;MRRNVILAAGLGLGLVGCGSFRDLFSAHADVAAEADGQQLPSQRLAQILSSGGKGVKINRETAEFIANVWIDYALLGQAVVKHKLPVDSVSVAEAVWPEISELKGTHWHDSLMARRGSVSERAIDSLYQAPDTRVLQHILFGARPQVSPAEKAAVKQKAVATLAQIKKGASFDKLAAELSEDPGSKADSGYLPPSPKGRFVPAFDSAGWALAPGQVSGIVETPFGFHIIKRPTLAEAHDHVVDFLQDRAGAHLDSLYMDSLATAVKIEIVSGAPAAMRAAAESPDESRKSNKALVRYTGGELTVKDYLRWVRALPPQYTAQLREANDTMLTKFARILTQNVLLLREADANKIVISPLEWASLKRRYEDQLDTLRTEMGLQAGDLTDSSVAESERGKVAGLKVEKYFDGLIEGKTRLRPLPSALATLLRERLPYTVQDAGINRAVELATAEKAKADSLAPPGPMQRAPGGPPVPGLPEQAPGSARPAPGGAPAPGASAPAPAPGKAGQVSPAQPEKRP
;
A
#
# COMPACT_ATOMS: atom_id res chain seq x y z
N MET A 1 70.79 2.87 -41.67
CA MET A 1 71.54 4.09 -42.01
C MET A 1 70.64 5.30 -41.81
N ARG A 2 71.22 6.32 -41.11
CA ARG A 2 70.78 7.74 -40.94
C ARG A 2 69.60 7.91 -39.96
N ARG A 3 69.87 8.33 -38.77
CA ARG A 3 70.44 9.50 -38.03
C ARG A 3 69.35 10.54 -37.72
N ASN A 4 69.08 10.61 -36.43
CA ASN A 4 68.79 11.74 -35.51
C ASN A 4 68.54 13.13 -36.11
N VAL A 5 67.48 13.80 -35.64
CA VAL A 5 67.61 15.17 -35.11
C VAL A 5 66.62 15.33 -33.95
N ILE A 6 67.19 15.67 -32.79
CA ILE A 6 66.54 16.19 -31.60
C ILE A 6 66.34 17.68 -31.85
N LEU A 7 65.16 18.22 -31.57
CA LEU A 7 64.99 19.65 -31.32
C LEU A 7 64.17 19.81 -30.02
N ALA A 8 64.85 20.25 -29.02
CA ALA A 8 64.28 20.77 -27.77
C ALA A 8 63.89 22.24 -28.00
N ALA A 9 62.68 22.59 -27.58
CA ALA A 9 62.26 23.97 -27.35
C ALA A 9 61.19 23.89 -26.25
N GLY A 10 61.47 24.23 -25.07
CA GLY A 10 61.42 25.56 -24.52
C GLY A 10 60.18 25.64 -23.59
N LEU A 11 60.47 25.53 -22.25
CA LEU A 11 59.51 25.82 -21.17
C LEU A 11 58.84 27.17 -21.36
N GLY A 12 57.49 27.14 -21.34
CA GLY A 12 56.67 28.29 -21.02
C GLY A 12 55.70 27.90 -19.92
N LEU A 13 56.08 28.03 -18.65
CA LEU A 13 55.16 28.01 -17.53
C LEU A 13 54.25 29.24 -17.62
N GLY A 14 53.04 29.06 -18.15
CA GLY A 14 51.96 29.99 -17.98
C GLY A 14 51.13 29.54 -16.73
N LEU A 15 51.36 30.17 -15.62
CA LEU A 15 50.46 30.18 -14.49
C LEU A 15 49.17 30.89 -14.92
N VAL A 16 48.22 30.15 -15.44
CA VAL A 16 46.86 30.65 -15.64
C VAL A 16 45.91 29.84 -14.76
N GLY A 17 45.50 30.48 -13.69
CA GLY A 17 44.17 30.41 -13.09
C GLY A 17 43.75 29.08 -12.49
N CYS A 18 44.01 28.89 -11.20
CA CYS A 18 43.25 27.95 -10.33
C CYS A 18 41.73 28.26 -10.20
N GLY A 19 41.17 29.14 -11.03
CA GLY A 19 39.75 29.46 -11.07
C GLY A 19 38.93 28.43 -11.86
N SER A 20 39.44 28.03 -13.03
CA SER A 20 38.65 27.25 -14.00
C SER A 20 38.33 25.81 -13.59
N PHE A 21 39.14 25.21 -12.72
CA PHE A 21 38.87 23.86 -12.18
C PHE A 21 37.79 23.90 -11.07
N ARG A 22 37.78 24.95 -10.28
CA ARG A 22 36.77 25.16 -9.22
C ARG A 22 35.43 25.50 -9.83
N ASP A 23 35.37 26.25 -10.90
CA ASP A 23 34.14 26.63 -11.60
C ASP A 23 33.48 25.46 -12.36
N LEU A 24 34.30 24.50 -12.87
CA LEU A 24 33.78 23.26 -13.47
C LEU A 24 33.12 22.32 -12.44
N PHE A 25 33.61 22.31 -11.20
CA PHE A 25 33.03 21.54 -10.11
C PHE A 25 31.89 22.30 -9.42
N SER A 26 31.89 23.64 -9.40
CA SER A 26 30.84 24.46 -8.82
C SER A 26 29.57 24.50 -9.71
N ALA A 27 29.70 24.51 -11.01
CA ALA A 27 28.58 24.54 -11.95
C ALA A 27 27.65 23.31 -11.81
N HIS A 28 28.17 22.17 -11.35
CA HIS A 28 27.36 20.97 -11.10
C HIS A 28 26.80 20.89 -9.67
N ALA A 29 27.34 21.69 -8.73
CA ALA A 29 26.84 21.75 -7.36
C ALA A 29 25.62 22.67 -7.19
N ASP A 30 25.35 23.55 -8.15
CA ASP A 30 24.24 24.48 -8.08
C ASP A 30 22.91 23.90 -8.62
N VAL A 31 22.97 22.74 -9.27
CA VAL A 31 21.80 22.01 -9.79
C VAL A 31 21.67 20.68 -9.08
N ALA A 32 20.53 20.43 -8.43
CA ALA A 32 20.24 19.18 -7.73
C ALA A 32 19.65 18.10 -8.65
N ALA A 33 18.84 18.52 -9.64
CA ALA A 33 18.23 17.62 -10.60
C ALA A 33 17.92 18.33 -11.92
N GLU A 34 17.83 17.56 -13.00
CA GLU A 34 17.37 18.03 -14.30
C GLU A 34 16.34 17.07 -14.88
N ALA A 35 15.29 17.59 -15.51
CA ALA A 35 14.21 16.83 -16.12
C ALA A 35 13.80 17.47 -17.44
N ASP A 36 14.23 16.88 -18.57
CA ASP A 36 13.89 17.28 -19.93
C ASP A 36 14.04 18.79 -20.18
N GLY A 37 15.21 19.34 -19.78
CA GLY A 37 15.56 20.76 -19.95
C GLY A 37 15.05 21.69 -18.84
N GLN A 38 14.34 21.18 -17.84
CA GLN A 38 14.02 21.90 -16.61
C GLN A 38 15.07 21.58 -15.54
N GLN A 39 15.47 22.56 -14.74
CA GLN A 39 16.47 22.39 -13.69
C GLN A 39 15.89 22.69 -12.31
N LEU A 40 16.23 21.86 -11.32
CA LEU A 40 15.99 22.11 -9.93
C LEU A 40 17.27 22.67 -9.30
N PRO A 41 17.37 23.97 -9.02
CA PRO A 41 18.55 24.54 -8.33
C PRO A 41 18.69 23.97 -6.92
N SER A 42 19.93 23.76 -6.46
CA SER A 42 20.22 23.30 -5.10
C SER A 42 19.67 24.24 -4.03
N GLN A 43 19.67 25.54 -4.29
CA GLN A 43 19.07 26.54 -3.40
C GLN A 43 17.53 26.36 -3.31
N ARG A 44 16.88 26.04 -4.43
CA ARG A 44 15.42 25.80 -4.45
C ARG A 44 15.06 24.54 -3.65
N LEU A 45 15.82 23.47 -3.83
CA LEU A 45 15.65 22.25 -3.03
C LEU A 45 15.89 22.52 -1.54
N ALA A 46 16.88 23.34 -1.18
CA ALA A 46 17.13 23.74 0.18
C ALA A 46 15.93 24.50 0.81
N GLN A 47 15.31 25.41 0.07
CA GLN A 47 14.10 26.11 0.51
C GLN A 47 12.94 25.16 0.79
N ILE A 48 12.73 24.17 -0.07
CA ILE A 48 11.69 23.16 0.12
C ILE A 48 11.97 22.32 1.38
N LEU A 49 13.22 21.91 1.58
CA LEU A 49 13.66 21.16 2.76
C LEU A 49 13.48 21.94 4.06
N SER A 50 13.90 23.23 4.07
CA SER A 50 13.83 24.07 5.27
C SER A 50 12.40 24.46 5.64
N SER A 51 11.49 24.51 4.66
CA SER A 51 10.07 24.85 4.84
C SER A 51 9.19 23.69 5.31
N GLY A 52 9.69 22.47 5.32
CA GLY A 52 8.95 21.22 5.58
C GLY A 52 8.42 21.04 7.02
N GLY A 53 8.50 22.06 7.90
CA GLY A 53 7.97 22.03 9.26
C GLY A 53 8.76 21.15 10.24
N LYS A 54 8.28 21.09 11.51
CA LYS A 54 9.01 20.42 12.63
C LYS A 54 9.21 18.90 12.47
N GLY A 55 8.59 18.25 11.49
CA GLY A 55 8.67 16.79 11.29
C GLY A 55 9.60 16.34 10.15
N VAL A 56 10.04 17.25 9.28
CA VAL A 56 10.90 16.90 8.14
C VAL A 56 12.36 16.91 8.55
N LYS A 57 13.04 15.77 8.36
CA LYS A 57 14.49 15.68 8.61
C LYS A 57 15.25 16.27 7.43
N ILE A 58 16.14 17.21 7.71
CA ILE A 58 17.08 17.74 6.71
C ILE A 58 18.24 16.76 6.61
N ASN A 59 18.17 15.86 5.65
CA ASN A 59 19.23 14.89 5.34
C ASN A 59 19.21 14.56 3.84
N ARG A 60 20.21 13.82 3.38
CA ARG A 60 20.37 13.43 1.98
C ARG A 60 19.14 12.63 1.47
N GLU A 61 18.65 11.66 2.25
CA GLU A 61 17.53 10.81 1.86
C GLU A 61 16.25 11.63 1.57
N THR A 62 15.95 12.59 2.44
CA THR A 62 14.81 13.49 2.23
C THR A 62 15.02 14.40 1.03
N ALA A 63 16.24 14.89 0.82
CA ALA A 63 16.59 15.71 -0.34
C ALA A 63 16.43 14.95 -1.66
N GLU A 64 16.93 13.73 -1.72
CA GLU A 64 16.79 12.83 -2.88
C GLU A 64 15.31 12.51 -3.14
N PHE A 65 14.53 12.23 -2.10
CA PHE A 65 13.08 12.00 -2.23
C PHE A 65 12.37 13.19 -2.86
N ILE A 66 12.61 14.40 -2.37
CA ILE A 66 11.99 15.62 -2.90
C ILE A 66 12.45 15.90 -4.33
N ALA A 67 13.75 15.74 -4.62
CA ALA A 67 14.28 15.90 -5.98
C ALA A 67 13.64 14.91 -6.95
N ASN A 68 13.45 13.66 -6.55
CA ASN A 68 12.78 12.64 -7.36
C ASN A 68 11.29 12.98 -7.60
N VAL A 69 10.58 13.48 -6.58
CA VAL A 69 9.19 13.95 -6.76
C VAL A 69 9.15 15.14 -7.72
N TRP A 70 10.09 16.08 -7.62
CA TRP A 70 10.18 17.21 -8.53
C TRP A 70 10.44 16.75 -9.97
N ILE A 71 11.37 15.80 -10.18
CA ILE A 71 11.62 15.20 -11.50
C ILE A 71 10.32 14.64 -12.08
N ASP A 72 9.58 13.84 -11.33
CA ASP A 72 8.35 13.22 -11.79
C ASP A 72 7.32 14.25 -12.25
N TYR A 73 7.18 15.34 -11.51
CA TYR A 73 6.27 16.43 -11.86
C TYR A 73 6.75 17.24 -13.08
N ALA A 74 8.05 17.54 -13.15
CA ALA A 74 8.63 18.22 -14.31
C ALA A 74 8.47 17.38 -15.57
N LEU A 75 8.73 16.06 -15.50
CA LEU A 75 8.52 15.13 -16.60
C LEU A 75 7.04 15.02 -17.01
N LEU A 76 6.11 15.04 -16.05
CA LEU A 76 4.68 15.07 -16.38
C LEU A 76 4.32 16.34 -17.16
N GLY A 77 4.80 17.50 -16.73
CA GLY A 77 4.61 18.77 -17.45
C GLY A 77 5.18 18.73 -18.86
N GLN A 78 6.40 18.23 -19.02
CA GLN A 78 7.04 18.09 -20.34
C GLN A 78 6.33 17.04 -21.21
N ALA A 79 5.81 15.97 -20.64
CA ALA A 79 5.04 14.96 -21.37
C ALA A 79 3.73 15.53 -21.93
N VAL A 80 3.07 16.45 -21.20
CA VAL A 80 1.91 17.20 -21.73
C VAL A 80 2.31 18.03 -22.94
N VAL A 81 3.36 18.84 -22.82
CA VAL A 81 3.87 19.74 -23.88
C VAL A 81 4.25 18.98 -25.14
N LYS A 82 4.91 17.83 -24.99
CA LYS A 82 5.45 17.00 -26.08
C LYS A 82 4.47 15.95 -26.59
N HIS A 83 3.23 15.91 -26.11
CA HIS A 83 2.24 14.87 -26.42
C HIS A 83 2.77 13.45 -26.18
N LYS A 84 3.56 13.27 -25.10
CA LYS A 84 4.19 11.99 -24.71
C LYS A 84 3.56 11.39 -23.45
N LEU A 85 2.36 11.80 -23.08
CA LEU A 85 1.65 11.17 -21.97
C LEU A 85 1.46 9.67 -22.25
N PRO A 86 1.64 8.80 -21.23
CA PRO A 86 1.53 7.35 -21.40
C PRO A 86 0.06 6.89 -21.36
N VAL A 87 -0.73 7.28 -22.38
CA VAL A 87 -2.17 6.98 -22.50
C VAL A 87 -2.49 5.97 -23.61
N ASP A 88 -1.48 5.48 -24.34
CA ASP A 88 -1.65 4.36 -25.26
C ASP A 88 -1.91 3.04 -24.49
N SER A 89 -2.56 2.09 -25.16
CA SER A 89 -3.01 0.84 -24.51
C SER A 89 -1.87 0.03 -23.90
N VAL A 90 -0.65 0.07 -24.46
CA VAL A 90 0.52 -0.65 -23.92
C VAL A 90 0.98 0.00 -22.62
N SER A 91 1.08 1.32 -22.59
CA SER A 91 1.47 2.08 -21.41
C SER A 91 0.44 1.97 -20.28
N VAL A 92 -0.85 2.05 -20.64
CA VAL A 92 -1.92 1.84 -19.67
C VAL A 92 -1.84 0.43 -19.08
N ALA A 93 -1.67 -0.61 -19.94
CA ALA A 93 -1.54 -1.99 -19.47
C ALA A 93 -0.32 -2.20 -18.54
N GLU A 94 0.79 -1.51 -18.78
CA GLU A 94 1.95 -1.56 -17.88
C GLU A 94 1.68 -0.79 -16.59
N ALA A 95 0.99 0.34 -16.65
CA ALA A 95 0.66 1.14 -15.47
C ALA A 95 -0.32 0.42 -14.52
N VAL A 96 -1.30 -0.29 -15.06
CA VAL A 96 -2.31 -1.05 -14.30
C VAL A 96 -2.02 -2.56 -14.28
N TRP A 97 -0.76 -2.94 -14.53
CA TRP A 97 -0.35 -4.34 -14.56
C TRP A 97 -0.62 -5.10 -13.25
N PRO A 98 -0.44 -4.49 -12.05
CA PRO A 98 -0.77 -5.18 -10.80
C PRO A 98 -2.23 -5.64 -10.75
N GLU A 99 -3.15 -4.76 -11.13
CA GLU A 99 -4.58 -5.05 -11.15
C GLU A 99 -4.94 -6.08 -12.23
N ILE A 100 -4.30 -6.01 -13.41
CA ILE A 100 -4.45 -7.04 -14.43
C ILE A 100 -3.98 -8.41 -13.91
N SER A 101 -2.85 -8.43 -13.21
CA SER A 101 -2.28 -9.66 -12.66
C SER A 101 -3.19 -10.27 -11.59
N GLU A 102 -3.76 -9.44 -10.73
CA GLU A 102 -4.72 -9.84 -9.70
C GLU A 102 -6.00 -10.42 -10.34
N LEU A 103 -6.61 -9.71 -11.30
CA LEU A 103 -7.80 -10.19 -12.01
C LEU A 103 -7.55 -11.51 -12.73
N LYS A 104 -6.42 -11.65 -13.44
CA LYS A 104 -6.04 -12.91 -14.10
C LYS A 104 -5.84 -14.04 -13.11
N GLY A 105 -5.21 -13.75 -11.96
CA GLY A 105 -5.04 -14.73 -10.89
C GLY A 105 -6.39 -15.19 -10.33
N THR A 106 -7.31 -14.26 -10.11
CA THR A 106 -8.68 -14.54 -9.64
C THR A 106 -9.46 -15.37 -10.65
N HIS A 107 -9.48 -14.97 -11.92
CA HIS A 107 -10.17 -15.73 -12.98
C HIS A 107 -9.61 -17.14 -13.16
N TRP A 108 -8.28 -17.29 -13.02
CA TRP A 108 -7.65 -18.61 -13.05
C TRP A 108 -8.06 -19.46 -11.87
N HIS A 109 -8.03 -18.89 -10.66
CA HIS A 109 -8.51 -19.55 -9.44
C HIS A 109 -9.97 -19.99 -9.59
N ASP A 110 -10.87 -19.12 -10.03
CA ASP A 110 -12.28 -19.42 -10.24
C ASP A 110 -12.47 -20.55 -11.27
N SER A 111 -11.66 -20.53 -12.35
CA SER A 111 -11.64 -21.60 -13.35
C SER A 111 -11.19 -22.94 -12.76
N LEU A 112 -10.22 -22.94 -11.84
CA LEU A 112 -9.79 -24.14 -11.13
C LEU A 112 -10.89 -24.66 -10.18
N MET A 113 -11.55 -23.76 -9.45
CA MET A 113 -12.66 -24.10 -8.57
C MET A 113 -13.83 -24.68 -9.33
N ALA A 114 -14.22 -24.07 -10.45
CA ALA A 114 -15.31 -24.54 -11.31
C ALA A 114 -15.07 -25.95 -11.87
N ARG A 115 -13.81 -26.35 -12.12
CA ARG A 115 -13.45 -27.69 -12.62
C ARG A 115 -13.55 -28.79 -11.55
N ARG A 116 -13.65 -28.45 -10.26
CA ARG A 116 -13.55 -29.42 -9.15
C ARG A 116 -14.87 -30.00 -8.66
N GLY A 117 -15.97 -29.52 -9.19
CA GLY A 117 -17.32 -30.00 -8.84
C GLY A 117 -17.85 -29.42 -7.54
N SER A 118 -19.17 -29.63 -7.32
CA SER A 118 -19.88 -29.18 -6.12
C SER A 118 -19.47 -29.99 -4.88
N VAL A 119 -19.54 -29.35 -3.70
CA VAL A 119 -19.48 -30.05 -2.42
C VAL A 119 -20.60 -31.08 -2.37
N SER A 120 -20.28 -32.32 -2.00
CA SER A 120 -21.29 -33.38 -1.93
C SER A 120 -22.16 -33.23 -0.68
N GLU A 121 -23.43 -33.58 -0.76
CA GLU A 121 -24.35 -33.63 0.38
C GLU A 121 -23.79 -34.45 1.54
N ARG A 122 -23.10 -35.55 1.23
CA ARG A 122 -22.43 -36.37 2.24
C ARG A 122 -21.35 -35.63 3.01
N ALA A 123 -20.61 -34.72 2.37
CA ALA A 123 -19.60 -33.91 3.04
C ALA A 123 -20.25 -32.86 3.96
N ILE A 124 -21.37 -32.27 3.50
CA ILE A 124 -22.18 -31.32 4.26
C ILE A 124 -22.72 -31.99 5.52
N ASP A 125 -23.39 -33.13 5.36
CA ASP A 125 -23.90 -33.94 6.47
C ASP A 125 -22.78 -34.32 7.46
N SER A 126 -21.65 -34.81 6.95
CA SER A 126 -20.52 -35.23 7.74
C SER A 126 -19.95 -34.11 8.61
N LEU A 127 -19.80 -32.89 8.05
CA LEU A 127 -19.32 -31.74 8.81
C LEU A 127 -20.31 -31.29 9.87
N TYR A 128 -21.60 -31.18 9.50
CA TYR A 128 -22.63 -30.73 10.42
C TYR A 128 -22.84 -31.69 11.60
N GLN A 129 -22.72 -32.99 11.38
CA GLN A 129 -22.91 -34.03 12.37
C GLN A 129 -21.61 -34.37 13.15
N ALA A 130 -20.49 -33.80 12.77
CA ALA A 130 -19.20 -34.07 13.41
C ALA A 130 -19.28 -33.86 14.94
N PRO A 131 -18.81 -34.82 15.77
CA PRO A 131 -18.96 -34.73 17.23
C PRO A 131 -18.13 -33.63 17.85
N ASP A 132 -17.07 -33.21 17.16
CA ASP A 132 -16.09 -32.23 17.61
C ASP A 132 -16.26 -30.84 16.98
N THR A 133 -17.27 -30.65 16.15
CA THR A 133 -17.54 -29.39 15.43
C THR A 133 -18.97 -28.92 15.63
N ARG A 134 -19.18 -27.60 15.72
CA ARG A 134 -20.52 -26.99 15.75
C ARG A 134 -20.61 -25.83 14.76
N VAL A 135 -21.77 -25.78 14.08
CA VAL A 135 -22.25 -24.61 13.36
C VAL A 135 -23.09 -23.82 14.32
N LEU A 136 -22.71 -22.58 14.59
CA LEU A 136 -23.41 -21.69 15.50
C LEU A 136 -23.71 -20.36 14.82
N GLN A 137 -24.77 -19.72 15.30
CA GLN A 137 -25.19 -18.39 14.89
C GLN A 137 -25.38 -17.56 16.16
N HIS A 138 -25.04 -16.26 16.16
CA HIS A 138 -25.23 -15.45 17.34
C HIS A 138 -25.62 -14.00 17.05
N ILE A 139 -26.20 -13.35 18.05
CA ILE A 139 -26.43 -11.91 18.12
C ILE A 139 -25.65 -11.38 19.30
N LEU A 140 -24.73 -10.43 19.06
CA LEU A 140 -23.96 -9.76 20.12
C LEU A 140 -24.56 -8.38 20.43
N PHE A 141 -24.78 -8.12 21.69
CA PHE A 141 -25.01 -6.79 22.26
C PHE A 141 -23.79 -6.41 23.08
N GLY A 142 -22.95 -5.53 22.54
CA GLY A 142 -21.65 -5.19 23.11
C GLY A 142 -21.75 -4.47 24.44
N ALA A 143 -21.04 -4.96 25.43
CA ALA A 143 -20.86 -4.30 26.71
C ALA A 143 -19.41 -4.46 27.15
N ARG A 144 -18.60 -3.45 26.89
CA ARG A 144 -17.18 -3.46 27.28
C ARG A 144 -17.06 -3.49 28.80
N PRO A 145 -15.98 -4.07 29.38
CA PRO A 145 -15.80 -4.15 30.82
C PRO A 145 -15.84 -2.81 31.57
N GLN A 146 -15.61 -1.71 30.88
CA GLN A 146 -15.53 -0.36 31.46
C GLN A 146 -16.87 0.42 31.45
N VAL A 147 -17.95 -0.14 30.89
CA VAL A 147 -19.25 0.53 30.89
C VAL A 147 -19.85 0.53 32.31
N SER A 148 -20.64 1.55 32.64
CA SER A 148 -21.31 1.66 33.91
C SER A 148 -22.32 0.51 34.15
N PRO A 149 -22.62 0.15 35.41
CA PRO A 149 -23.64 -0.87 35.72
C PRO A 149 -25.00 -0.58 35.10
N ALA A 150 -25.38 0.70 34.99
CA ALA A 150 -26.64 1.13 34.40
C ALA A 150 -26.65 0.89 32.86
N GLU A 151 -25.58 1.23 32.17
CA GLU A 151 -25.40 0.97 30.73
C GLU A 151 -25.39 -0.53 30.46
N LYS A 152 -24.67 -1.31 31.24
CA LYS A 152 -24.67 -2.78 31.15
C LYS A 152 -26.07 -3.38 31.32
N ALA A 153 -26.85 -2.88 32.25
CA ALA A 153 -28.23 -3.28 32.45
C ALA A 153 -29.11 -2.93 31.24
N ALA A 154 -28.94 -1.74 30.66
CA ALA A 154 -29.66 -1.32 29.47
C ALA A 154 -29.35 -2.20 28.24
N VAL A 155 -28.06 -2.56 28.04
CA VAL A 155 -27.65 -3.49 26.97
C VAL A 155 -28.26 -4.87 27.20
N LYS A 156 -28.25 -5.38 28.42
CA LYS A 156 -28.90 -6.66 28.79
C LYS A 156 -30.38 -6.65 28.47
N GLN A 157 -31.09 -5.55 28.77
CA GLN A 157 -32.52 -5.42 28.46
C GLN A 157 -32.77 -5.49 26.93
N LYS A 158 -31.94 -4.89 26.09
CA LYS A 158 -32.04 -5.03 24.62
C LYS A 158 -31.92 -6.50 24.21
N ALA A 159 -30.92 -7.23 24.75
CA ALA A 159 -30.74 -8.65 24.48
C ALA A 159 -31.98 -9.47 24.93
N VAL A 160 -32.54 -9.19 26.12
CA VAL A 160 -33.76 -9.85 26.60
C VAL A 160 -34.96 -9.56 25.71
N ALA A 161 -35.15 -8.31 25.28
CA ALA A 161 -36.23 -7.94 24.37
C ALA A 161 -36.11 -8.66 23.01
N THR A 162 -34.92 -8.76 22.47
CA THR A 162 -34.64 -9.48 21.22
C THR A 162 -34.88 -10.98 21.37
N LEU A 163 -34.45 -11.59 22.48
CA LEU A 163 -34.74 -13.00 22.76
C LEU A 163 -36.26 -13.26 22.86
N ALA A 164 -37.01 -12.34 23.44
CA ALA A 164 -38.47 -12.44 23.52
C ALA A 164 -39.13 -12.38 22.11
N GLN A 165 -38.59 -11.57 21.18
CA GLN A 165 -39.05 -11.54 19.78
C GLN A 165 -38.75 -12.87 19.08
N ILE A 166 -37.54 -13.43 19.24
CA ILE A 166 -37.16 -14.73 18.70
C ILE A 166 -38.12 -15.83 19.19
N LYS A 167 -38.39 -15.86 20.51
CA LYS A 167 -39.34 -16.82 21.10
C LYS A 167 -40.77 -16.68 20.61
N LYS A 168 -41.15 -15.50 20.08
CA LYS A 168 -42.46 -15.26 19.42
C LYS A 168 -42.45 -15.57 17.91
N GLY A 169 -41.34 -16.10 17.37
CA GLY A 169 -41.22 -16.51 15.98
C GLY A 169 -40.57 -15.48 15.05
N ALA A 170 -39.97 -14.43 15.58
CA ALA A 170 -39.19 -13.52 14.75
C ALA A 170 -37.95 -14.23 14.16
N SER A 171 -37.62 -13.91 12.91
CA SER A 171 -36.45 -14.48 12.22
C SER A 171 -35.17 -14.11 12.94
N PHE A 172 -34.39 -15.12 13.33
CA PHE A 172 -33.07 -14.94 13.96
C PHE A 172 -32.11 -14.22 13.00
N ASP A 173 -32.10 -14.63 11.73
CA ASP A 173 -31.22 -14.08 10.69
C ASP A 173 -31.42 -12.58 10.49
N LYS A 174 -32.71 -12.14 10.40
CA LYS A 174 -33.03 -10.72 10.26
C LYS A 174 -32.58 -9.93 11.48
N LEU A 175 -32.87 -10.43 12.69
CA LEU A 175 -32.48 -9.77 13.93
C LEU A 175 -30.95 -9.74 14.11
N ALA A 176 -30.23 -10.77 13.69
CA ALA A 176 -28.78 -10.79 13.71
C ALA A 176 -28.18 -9.76 12.72
N ALA A 177 -28.67 -9.70 11.50
CA ALA A 177 -28.23 -8.73 10.51
C ALA A 177 -28.52 -7.27 10.92
N GLU A 178 -29.63 -7.03 11.61
CA GLU A 178 -30.02 -5.69 12.05
C GLU A 178 -29.33 -5.27 13.35
N LEU A 179 -29.39 -6.11 14.38
CA LEU A 179 -29.10 -5.75 15.76
C LEU A 179 -27.74 -6.23 16.27
N SER A 180 -27.12 -7.25 15.64
CA SER A 180 -25.82 -7.73 16.12
C SER A 180 -24.75 -6.63 16.00
N GLU A 181 -23.95 -6.50 17.04
CA GLU A 181 -22.80 -5.62 17.11
C GLU A 181 -21.47 -6.37 16.87
N ASP A 182 -21.55 -7.66 16.47
CA ASP A 182 -20.36 -8.41 16.05
C ASP A 182 -19.99 -8.11 14.61
N PRO A 183 -18.87 -7.40 14.34
CA PRO A 183 -18.47 -7.06 12.99
C PRO A 183 -18.05 -8.28 12.15
N GLY A 184 -17.69 -9.39 12.82
CA GLY A 184 -17.21 -10.61 12.17
C GLY A 184 -18.31 -11.48 11.57
N SER A 185 -19.53 -11.40 12.11
CA SER A 185 -20.65 -12.27 11.69
C SER A 185 -21.94 -11.54 11.33
N LYS A 186 -22.04 -10.24 11.66
CA LYS A 186 -23.25 -9.45 11.38
C LYS A 186 -23.67 -9.50 9.91
N ALA A 187 -22.71 -9.33 8.99
CA ALA A 187 -22.97 -9.33 7.55
C ALA A 187 -23.46 -10.69 7.04
N ASP A 188 -23.12 -11.76 7.76
CA ASP A 188 -23.54 -13.13 7.50
C ASP A 188 -24.65 -13.57 8.48
N SER A 189 -25.57 -12.67 8.79
CA SER A 189 -26.75 -12.92 9.65
C SER A 189 -26.40 -13.59 10.99
N GLY A 190 -25.19 -13.35 11.50
CA GLY A 190 -24.68 -13.89 12.77
C GLY A 190 -24.07 -15.29 12.69
N TYR A 191 -23.94 -15.89 11.49
CA TYR A 191 -23.29 -17.18 11.33
C TYR A 191 -21.80 -17.10 11.64
N LEU A 192 -21.34 -18.09 12.41
CA LEU A 192 -19.93 -18.30 12.72
C LEU A 192 -19.41 -19.49 11.90
N PRO A 193 -18.15 -19.45 11.48
CA PRO A 193 -17.56 -20.60 10.81
C PRO A 193 -17.69 -21.86 11.65
N PRO A 194 -17.97 -23.04 11.07
CA PRO A 194 -17.94 -24.32 11.78
C PRO A 194 -16.67 -24.47 12.61
N SER A 195 -16.81 -24.64 13.92
CA SER A 195 -15.69 -24.51 14.85
C SER A 195 -15.65 -25.64 15.88
N PRO A 196 -14.44 -26.09 16.30
CA PRO A 196 -14.29 -27.07 17.37
C PRO A 196 -14.61 -26.47 18.74
N LYS A 197 -14.87 -27.35 19.71
CA LYS A 197 -15.03 -26.97 21.12
C LYS A 197 -13.76 -26.29 21.64
N GLY A 198 -13.96 -25.22 22.42
CA GLY A 198 -12.85 -24.43 22.97
C GLY A 198 -12.37 -23.30 22.05
N ARG A 199 -13.02 -23.10 20.91
CA ARG A 199 -12.70 -21.99 19.98
C ARG A 199 -13.14 -20.64 20.52
N PHE A 200 -14.25 -20.60 21.26
CA PHE A 200 -14.84 -19.38 21.81
C PHE A 200 -14.60 -19.27 23.32
N VAL A 201 -14.90 -18.11 23.90
CA VAL A 201 -14.79 -17.90 25.34
C VAL A 201 -15.68 -18.89 26.10
N PRO A 202 -15.28 -19.37 27.32
CA PRO A 202 -15.90 -20.51 27.96
C PRO A 202 -17.42 -20.44 28.15
N ALA A 203 -17.96 -19.26 28.46
CA ALA A 203 -19.41 -19.10 28.66
C ALA A 203 -20.18 -19.27 27.34
N PHE A 204 -19.67 -18.70 26.25
CA PHE A 204 -20.24 -18.85 24.92
C PHE A 204 -20.17 -20.29 24.44
N ASP A 205 -18.98 -20.88 24.54
CA ASP A 205 -18.70 -22.25 24.12
C ASP A 205 -19.59 -23.26 24.82
N SER A 206 -19.67 -23.17 26.15
CA SER A 206 -20.57 -24.03 26.97
C SER A 206 -22.02 -23.91 26.55
N ALA A 207 -22.50 -22.68 26.33
CA ALA A 207 -23.89 -22.46 25.91
C ALA A 207 -24.17 -23.01 24.52
N GLY A 208 -23.30 -22.72 23.53
CA GLY A 208 -23.44 -23.18 22.17
C GLY A 208 -23.40 -24.70 22.02
N TRP A 209 -22.52 -25.37 22.79
CA TRP A 209 -22.40 -26.84 22.77
C TRP A 209 -23.56 -27.57 23.44
N ALA A 210 -24.29 -26.91 24.33
CA ALA A 210 -25.47 -27.46 24.99
C ALA A 210 -26.72 -27.45 24.08
N LEU A 211 -26.73 -26.71 22.98
CA LEU A 211 -27.88 -26.56 22.09
C LEU A 211 -28.07 -27.78 21.17
N ALA A 212 -29.30 -28.27 21.10
CA ALA A 212 -29.73 -29.15 20.04
C ALA A 212 -29.97 -28.35 18.71
N PRO A 213 -29.98 -29.01 17.53
CA PRO A 213 -30.32 -28.37 16.27
C PRO A 213 -31.64 -27.60 16.34
N GLY A 214 -31.69 -26.37 15.86
CA GLY A 214 -32.84 -25.46 15.90
C GLY A 214 -33.01 -24.72 17.23
N GLN A 215 -32.27 -25.05 18.29
CA GLN A 215 -32.41 -24.41 19.60
C GLN A 215 -31.68 -23.07 19.69
N VAL A 216 -32.27 -22.18 20.50
CA VAL A 216 -31.72 -20.86 20.88
C VAL A 216 -31.41 -20.83 22.36
N SER A 217 -30.29 -20.28 22.75
CA SER A 217 -29.88 -20.14 24.16
C SER A 217 -30.71 -19.12 24.93
N GLY A 218 -30.53 -19.07 26.24
CA GLY A 218 -30.80 -17.87 27.04
C GLY A 218 -29.81 -16.74 26.69
N ILE A 219 -29.83 -15.68 27.53
CA ILE A 219 -28.81 -14.63 27.46
C ILE A 219 -27.50 -15.15 28.02
N VAL A 220 -26.44 -15.13 27.23
CA VAL A 220 -25.09 -15.58 27.63
C VAL A 220 -24.21 -14.36 27.82
N GLU A 221 -23.69 -14.16 29.03
CA GLU A 221 -22.79 -13.05 29.34
C GLU A 221 -21.35 -13.46 29.15
N THR A 222 -20.58 -12.60 28.45
CA THR A 222 -19.14 -12.78 28.19
C THR A 222 -18.40 -11.46 28.41
N PRO A 223 -17.05 -11.41 28.37
CA PRO A 223 -16.29 -10.16 28.40
C PRO A 223 -16.62 -9.19 27.26
N PHE A 224 -17.23 -9.66 26.16
CA PHE A 224 -17.61 -8.84 25.02
C PHE A 224 -19.02 -8.23 25.15
N GLY A 225 -19.87 -8.78 26.03
CA GLY A 225 -21.25 -8.35 26.21
C GLY A 225 -22.20 -9.51 26.38
N PHE A 226 -23.44 -9.32 25.89
CA PHE A 226 -24.52 -10.30 25.98
C PHE A 226 -24.80 -10.93 24.63
N HIS A 227 -24.83 -12.25 24.58
CA HIS A 227 -25.06 -13.03 23.37
C HIS A 227 -26.39 -13.77 23.44
N ILE A 228 -27.05 -13.89 22.30
CA ILE A 228 -28.07 -14.88 22.03
C ILE A 228 -27.48 -15.82 21.00
N ILE A 229 -27.39 -17.13 21.32
CA ILE A 229 -26.74 -18.12 20.46
C ILE A 229 -27.80 -19.06 19.94
N LYS A 230 -27.73 -19.40 18.64
CA LYS A 230 -28.57 -20.41 18.02
C LYS A 230 -27.67 -21.50 17.43
N ARG A 231 -28.07 -22.75 17.60
CA ARG A 231 -27.59 -23.84 16.76
C ARG A 231 -28.58 -24.04 15.63
N PRO A 232 -28.34 -23.54 14.41
CA PRO A 232 -29.26 -23.72 13.29
C PRO A 232 -29.44 -25.20 12.96
N THR A 233 -30.56 -25.59 12.39
CA THR A 233 -30.72 -26.91 11.77
C THR A 233 -29.82 -27.05 10.56
N LEU A 234 -29.61 -28.28 10.06
CA LEU A 234 -28.85 -28.47 8.82
C LEU A 234 -29.47 -27.72 7.64
N ALA A 235 -30.79 -27.76 7.53
CA ALA A 235 -31.51 -27.07 6.43
C ALA A 235 -31.29 -25.54 6.47
N GLU A 236 -31.23 -24.94 7.68
CA GLU A 236 -30.96 -23.51 7.84
C GLU A 236 -29.47 -23.19 7.57
N ALA A 237 -28.55 -24.07 7.93
CA ALA A 237 -27.11 -23.86 7.81
C ALA A 237 -26.52 -24.38 6.50
N HIS A 238 -27.32 -25.02 5.64
CA HIS A 238 -26.83 -25.74 4.46
C HIS A 238 -25.89 -24.90 3.60
N ASP A 239 -26.33 -23.72 3.17
CA ASP A 239 -25.56 -22.87 2.27
C ASP A 239 -24.27 -22.37 2.94
N HIS A 240 -24.32 -22.02 4.24
CA HIS A 240 -23.13 -21.62 5.01
C HIS A 240 -22.12 -22.77 5.18
N VAL A 241 -22.61 -24.01 5.32
CA VAL A 241 -21.74 -25.20 5.37
C VAL A 241 -21.14 -25.48 3.99
N VAL A 242 -21.90 -25.31 2.92
CA VAL A 242 -21.42 -25.42 1.53
C VAL A 242 -20.30 -24.41 1.29
N ASP A 243 -20.55 -23.13 1.57
CA ASP A 243 -19.58 -22.05 1.40
C ASP A 243 -18.30 -22.33 2.20
N PHE A 244 -18.42 -22.71 3.47
CA PHE A 244 -17.28 -23.05 4.31
C PHE A 244 -16.47 -24.23 3.76
N LEU A 245 -17.12 -25.29 3.28
CA LEU A 245 -16.46 -26.46 2.69
C LEU A 245 -15.78 -26.09 1.37
N GLN A 246 -16.42 -25.25 0.55
CA GLN A 246 -15.82 -24.72 -0.68
C GLN A 246 -14.58 -23.89 -0.40
N ASP A 247 -14.68 -22.94 0.54
CA ASP A 247 -13.54 -22.09 0.95
C ASP A 247 -12.39 -22.93 1.51
N ARG A 248 -12.69 -23.90 2.37
CA ARG A 248 -11.68 -24.81 2.94
C ARG A 248 -11.03 -25.72 1.89
N ALA A 249 -11.83 -26.28 1.00
CA ALA A 249 -11.34 -27.06 -0.12
C ALA A 249 -10.49 -26.19 -1.05
N GLY A 250 -10.92 -24.95 -1.32
CA GLY A 250 -10.19 -23.95 -2.08
C GLY A 250 -8.82 -23.67 -1.48
N ALA A 251 -8.75 -23.29 -0.23
CA ALA A 251 -7.50 -22.94 0.45
C ALA A 251 -6.51 -24.14 0.49
N HIS A 252 -7.01 -25.36 0.73
CA HIS A 252 -6.17 -26.56 0.70
C HIS A 252 -5.63 -26.86 -0.69
N LEU A 253 -6.47 -26.72 -1.69
CA LEU A 253 -6.11 -26.97 -3.08
C LEU A 253 -5.17 -25.89 -3.63
N ASP A 254 -5.33 -24.64 -3.22
CA ASP A 254 -4.40 -23.57 -3.58
C ASP A 254 -3.01 -23.85 -3.05
N SER A 255 -2.90 -24.29 -1.79
CA SER A 255 -1.62 -24.70 -1.22
C SER A 255 -1.00 -25.86 -2.01
N LEU A 256 -1.77 -26.94 -2.24
CA LEU A 256 -1.30 -28.10 -3.02
C LEU A 256 -0.97 -27.73 -4.45
N TYR A 257 -1.75 -26.86 -5.09
CA TYR A 257 -1.51 -26.42 -6.45
C TYR A 257 -0.23 -25.59 -6.54
N MET A 258 -0.05 -24.61 -5.64
CA MET A 258 1.17 -23.80 -5.60
C MET A 258 2.42 -24.64 -5.29
N ASP A 259 2.33 -25.62 -4.39
CA ASP A 259 3.40 -26.54 -4.09
C ASP A 259 3.72 -27.47 -5.29
N SER A 260 2.68 -27.92 -6.01
CA SER A 260 2.85 -28.72 -7.22
C SER A 260 3.53 -27.95 -8.34
N LEU A 261 3.15 -26.68 -8.55
CA LEU A 261 3.82 -25.80 -9.51
C LEU A 261 5.29 -25.60 -9.14
N ALA A 262 5.57 -25.29 -7.87
CA ALA A 262 6.93 -25.06 -7.39
C ALA A 262 7.82 -26.32 -7.55
N THR A 263 7.25 -27.51 -7.34
CA THR A 263 7.95 -28.80 -7.47
C THR A 263 8.17 -29.16 -8.93
N ALA A 264 7.16 -28.99 -9.78
CA ALA A 264 7.22 -29.37 -11.20
C ALA A 264 8.28 -28.57 -11.96
N VAL A 265 8.50 -27.28 -11.60
CA VAL A 265 9.40 -26.37 -12.32
C VAL A 265 10.79 -26.21 -11.68
N LYS A 266 11.10 -26.93 -10.61
CA LYS A 266 12.43 -26.93 -9.95
C LYS A 266 12.96 -25.52 -9.68
N ILE A 267 12.29 -24.78 -8.80
CA ILE A 267 12.67 -23.42 -8.44
C ILE A 267 14.04 -23.40 -7.74
N GLU A 268 15.02 -22.72 -8.34
CA GLU A 268 16.38 -22.53 -7.83
C GLU A 268 16.67 -21.04 -7.62
N ILE A 269 16.96 -20.65 -6.38
CA ILE A 269 17.40 -19.29 -6.06
C ILE A 269 18.86 -19.13 -6.46
N VAL A 270 19.17 -18.15 -7.30
CA VAL A 270 20.54 -17.87 -7.76
C VAL A 270 21.39 -17.37 -6.60
N SER A 271 22.64 -17.84 -6.52
CA SER A 271 23.60 -17.32 -5.53
C SER A 271 23.75 -15.80 -5.65
N GLY A 272 23.64 -15.08 -4.52
CA GLY A 272 23.68 -13.62 -4.48
C GLY A 272 22.36 -12.91 -4.89
N ALA A 273 21.27 -13.65 -5.12
CA ALA A 273 19.96 -13.07 -5.40
C ALA A 273 19.48 -12.11 -4.29
N PRO A 274 19.57 -12.45 -2.98
CA PRO A 274 19.17 -11.51 -1.92
C PRO A 274 19.92 -10.18 -1.95
N ALA A 275 21.23 -10.21 -2.18
CA ALA A 275 22.03 -8.99 -2.29
C ALA A 275 21.62 -8.15 -3.52
N ALA A 276 21.36 -8.80 -4.66
CA ALA A 276 20.88 -8.12 -5.87
C ALA A 276 19.49 -7.53 -5.70
N MET A 277 18.59 -8.20 -4.98
CA MET A 277 17.25 -7.70 -4.65
C MET A 277 17.32 -6.46 -3.76
N ARG A 278 18.19 -6.47 -2.75
CA ARG A 278 18.40 -5.34 -1.83
C ARG A 278 18.95 -4.13 -2.60
N ALA A 279 20.03 -4.31 -3.36
CA ALA A 279 20.61 -3.27 -4.19
C ALA A 279 19.59 -2.68 -5.19
N ALA A 280 18.76 -3.52 -5.80
CA ALA A 280 17.71 -3.07 -6.70
C ALA A 280 16.60 -2.28 -5.96
N ALA A 281 16.29 -2.62 -4.73
CA ALA A 281 15.33 -1.86 -3.91
C ALA A 281 15.93 -0.53 -3.41
N GLU A 282 17.26 -0.44 -3.26
CA GLU A 282 17.98 0.80 -2.92
C GLU A 282 18.04 1.75 -4.13
N SER A 283 18.40 1.23 -5.31
CA SER A 283 18.57 2.01 -6.55
C SER A 283 17.69 1.44 -7.69
N PRO A 284 16.34 1.62 -7.63
CA PRO A 284 15.42 1.01 -8.59
C PRO A 284 15.66 1.49 -10.03
N ASP A 285 15.97 2.77 -10.24
CA ASP A 285 16.16 3.36 -11.55
C ASP A 285 17.39 2.81 -12.28
N GLU A 286 18.48 2.57 -11.56
CA GLU A 286 19.69 1.97 -12.12
C GLU A 286 19.48 0.49 -12.49
N SER A 287 18.66 -0.20 -11.69
CA SER A 287 18.44 -1.64 -11.81
C SER A 287 17.28 -2.01 -12.73
N ARG A 288 16.42 -1.07 -13.14
CA ARG A 288 15.15 -1.32 -13.84
C ARG A 288 15.26 -2.06 -15.18
N LYS A 289 16.41 -2.00 -15.82
CA LYS A 289 16.69 -2.70 -17.09
C LYS A 289 17.54 -3.94 -16.92
N SER A 290 17.86 -4.32 -15.66
CA SER A 290 18.74 -5.44 -15.37
C SER A 290 18.04 -6.78 -15.62
N ASN A 291 18.58 -7.55 -16.54
CA ASN A 291 18.17 -8.93 -16.81
C ASN A 291 18.93 -9.96 -15.96
N LYS A 292 19.60 -9.51 -14.87
CA LYS A 292 20.27 -10.44 -13.95
C LYS A 292 19.23 -11.38 -13.33
N ALA A 293 19.46 -12.69 -13.48
CA ALA A 293 18.58 -13.70 -12.91
C ALA A 293 18.66 -13.70 -11.38
N LEU A 294 17.52 -13.73 -10.72
CA LEU A 294 17.36 -13.91 -9.28
C LEU A 294 16.92 -15.34 -8.95
N VAL A 295 16.06 -15.89 -9.78
CA VAL A 295 15.55 -17.26 -9.65
C VAL A 295 15.54 -17.90 -11.04
N ARG A 296 15.99 -19.15 -11.10
CA ARG A 296 15.85 -20.00 -12.29
C ARG A 296 14.81 -21.07 -12.02
N TYR A 297 14.05 -21.42 -13.05
CA TYR A 297 13.09 -22.50 -13.00
C TYR A 297 12.93 -23.13 -14.39
N THR A 298 12.39 -24.33 -14.47
CA THR A 298 12.17 -25.01 -15.76
C THR A 298 11.28 -24.14 -16.66
N GLY A 299 11.86 -23.67 -17.76
CA GLY A 299 11.16 -22.86 -18.78
C GLY A 299 11.21 -21.35 -18.54
N GLY A 300 12.06 -20.84 -17.62
CA GLY A 300 12.25 -19.40 -17.46
C GLY A 300 13.08 -18.99 -16.26
N GLU A 301 13.09 -17.69 -16.02
CA GLU A 301 13.76 -17.08 -14.88
C GLU A 301 12.97 -15.88 -14.38
N LEU A 302 13.16 -15.52 -13.10
CA LEU A 302 12.75 -14.24 -12.52
C LEU A 302 13.98 -13.34 -12.50
N THR A 303 13.92 -12.21 -13.20
CA THR A 303 15.02 -11.26 -13.29
C THR A 303 14.86 -10.11 -12.27
N VAL A 304 15.91 -9.30 -12.11
CA VAL A 304 15.85 -8.05 -11.33
C VAL A 304 14.78 -7.10 -11.89
N LYS A 305 14.65 -7.01 -13.21
CA LYS A 305 13.59 -6.22 -13.86
C LYS A 305 12.19 -6.70 -13.44
N ASP A 306 11.95 -8.01 -13.46
CA ASP A 306 10.66 -8.59 -13.06
C ASP A 306 10.39 -8.36 -11.57
N TYR A 307 11.40 -8.55 -10.72
CA TYR A 307 11.33 -8.25 -9.29
C TYR A 307 10.90 -6.79 -9.04
N LEU A 308 11.53 -5.83 -9.70
CA LEU A 308 11.19 -4.42 -9.56
C LEU A 308 9.78 -4.08 -10.06
N ARG A 309 9.28 -4.81 -11.08
CA ARG A 309 7.89 -4.67 -11.53
C ARG A 309 6.90 -5.04 -10.41
N TRP A 310 7.17 -6.13 -9.68
CA TRP A 310 6.37 -6.53 -8.52
C TRP A 310 6.53 -5.57 -7.34
N VAL A 311 7.76 -5.12 -7.04
CA VAL A 311 8.02 -4.18 -5.93
C VAL A 311 7.28 -2.87 -6.12
N ARG A 312 7.18 -2.36 -7.35
CA ARG A 312 6.40 -1.15 -7.69
C ARG A 312 4.91 -1.28 -7.41
N ALA A 313 4.39 -2.50 -7.43
CA ALA A 313 3.00 -2.78 -7.08
C ALA A 313 2.73 -2.78 -5.57
N LEU A 314 3.79 -2.84 -4.74
CA LEU A 314 3.65 -2.86 -3.28
C LEU A 314 3.46 -1.45 -2.71
N PRO A 315 2.72 -1.32 -1.61
CA PRO A 315 2.70 -0.08 -0.82
C PRO A 315 4.11 0.34 -0.37
N PRO A 316 4.41 1.65 -0.27
CA PRO A 316 5.76 2.17 0.02
C PRO A 316 6.42 1.60 1.28
N GLN A 317 5.64 1.29 2.33
CA GLN A 317 6.15 0.70 3.57
C GLN A 317 6.81 -0.68 3.34
N TYR A 318 6.31 -1.47 2.40
CA TYR A 318 6.91 -2.78 2.08
C TYR A 318 8.22 -2.62 1.30
N THR A 319 8.32 -1.61 0.44
CA THR A 319 9.57 -1.31 -0.28
C THR A 319 10.68 -0.94 0.69
N ALA A 320 10.38 -0.15 1.73
CA ALA A 320 11.35 0.16 2.79
C ALA A 320 11.79 -1.11 3.54
N GLN A 321 10.85 -2.00 3.88
CA GLN A 321 11.17 -3.28 4.54
C GLN A 321 12.08 -4.17 3.70
N LEU A 322 11.96 -4.15 2.36
CA LEU A 322 12.80 -4.95 1.47
C LEU A 322 14.26 -4.51 1.47
N ARG A 323 14.54 -3.23 1.70
CA ARG A 323 15.92 -2.70 1.83
C ARG A 323 16.62 -3.24 3.07
N GLU A 324 15.88 -3.40 4.16
CA GLU A 324 16.39 -3.86 5.46
C GLU A 324 16.25 -5.38 5.66
N ALA A 325 15.57 -6.08 4.74
CA ALA A 325 15.28 -7.49 4.87
C ALA A 325 16.55 -8.35 4.85
N ASN A 326 16.60 -9.37 5.71
CA ASN A 326 17.68 -10.35 5.71
C ASN A 326 17.54 -11.34 4.53
N ASP A 327 18.62 -12.07 4.25
CA ASP A 327 18.70 -12.98 3.10
C ASP A 327 17.63 -14.07 3.12
N THR A 328 17.25 -14.56 4.31
CA THR A 328 16.19 -15.55 4.47
C THR A 328 14.83 -15.01 4.05
N MET A 329 14.51 -13.77 4.44
CA MET A 329 13.26 -13.11 4.05
C MET A 329 13.22 -12.84 2.54
N LEU A 330 14.31 -12.31 1.97
CA LEU A 330 14.41 -12.05 0.53
C LEU A 330 14.32 -13.35 -0.29
N THR A 331 14.94 -14.43 0.18
CA THR A 331 14.83 -15.76 -0.46
C THR A 331 13.39 -16.28 -0.46
N LYS A 332 12.68 -16.16 0.66
CA LYS A 332 11.25 -16.52 0.74
C LYS A 332 10.42 -15.64 -0.20
N PHE A 333 10.66 -14.35 -0.21
CA PHE A 333 9.95 -13.41 -1.07
C PHE A 333 10.19 -13.71 -2.55
N ALA A 334 11.44 -13.98 -2.96
CA ALA A 334 11.77 -14.39 -4.33
C ALA A 334 11.01 -15.66 -4.76
N ARG A 335 10.87 -16.63 -3.84
CA ARG A 335 10.10 -17.86 -4.10
C ARG A 335 8.62 -17.57 -4.31
N ILE A 336 8.01 -16.74 -3.44
CA ILE A 336 6.60 -16.32 -3.57
C ILE A 336 6.37 -15.57 -4.88
N LEU A 337 7.24 -14.63 -5.24
CA LEU A 337 7.15 -13.93 -6.53
C LEU A 337 7.24 -14.89 -7.71
N THR A 338 8.14 -15.88 -7.65
CA THR A 338 8.25 -16.90 -8.71
C THR A 338 6.97 -17.71 -8.81
N GLN A 339 6.36 -18.12 -7.70
CA GLN A 339 5.08 -18.81 -7.70
C GLN A 339 3.98 -17.98 -8.37
N ASN A 340 3.90 -16.67 -8.07
CA ASN A 340 2.94 -15.77 -8.72
C ASN A 340 3.21 -15.63 -10.24
N VAL A 341 4.48 -15.57 -10.65
CA VAL A 341 4.84 -15.56 -12.09
C VAL A 341 4.39 -16.86 -12.77
N LEU A 342 4.58 -18.00 -12.11
CA LEU A 342 4.13 -19.29 -12.63
C LEU A 342 2.61 -19.39 -12.72
N LEU A 343 1.89 -18.87 -11.71
CA LEU A 343 0.41 -18.80 -11.73
C LEU A 343 -0.09 -18.00 -12.94
N LEU A 344 0.49 -16.82 -13.16
CA LEU A 344 0.12 -15.97 -14.32
C LEU A 344 0.45 -16.66 -15.65
N ARG A 345 1.57 -17.38 -15.72
CA ARG A 345 1.96 -18.17 -16.90
C ARG A 345 0.95 -19.29 -17.17
N GLU A 346 0.48 -20.00 -16.14
CA GLU A 346 -0.58 -21.01 -16.28
C GLU A 346 -1.89 -20.38 -16.72
N ALA A 347 -2.26 -19.21 -16.15
CA ALA A 347 -3.42 -18.47 -16.59
C ALA A 347 -3.33 -18.11 -18.09
N ASP A 348 -2.16 -17.64 -18.55
CA ASP A 348 -1.91 -17.32 -19.97
C ASP A 348 -1.99 -18.56 -20.87
N ALA A 349 -1.39 -19.67 -20.44
CA ALA A 349 -1.44 -20.93 -21.17
C ALA A 349 -2.87 -21.46 -21.32
N ASN A 350 -3.73 -21.19 -20.33
CA ASN A 350 -5.14 -21.53 -20.36
C ASN A 350 -6.05 -20.42 -20.94
N LYS A 351 -5.45 -19.40 -21.58
CA LYS A 351 -6.15 -18.29 -22.25
C LYS A 351 -7.05 -17.50 -21.32
N ILE A 352 -6.68 -17.40 -20.05
CA ILE A 352 -7.39 -16.53 -19.10
C ILE A 352 -7.05 -15.07 -19.43
N VAL A 353 -8.06 -14.31 -19.78
CA VAL A 353 -7.97 -12.89 -20.14
C VAL A 353 -8.93 -12.08 -19.27
N ILE A 354 -8.61 -10.81 -19.07
CA ILE A 354 -9.57 -9.87 -18.49
C ILE A 354 -10.64 -9.52 -19.52
N SER A 355 -11.86 -9.29 -19.08
CA SER A 355 -12.97 -8.93 -19.96
C SER A 355 -12.80 -7.51 -20.53
N PRO A 356 -13.44 -7.19 -21.68
CA PRO A 356 -13.43 -5.83 -22.21
C PRO A 356 -13.98 -4.79 -21.23
N LEU A 357 -14.94 -5.16 -20.37
CA LEU A 357 -15.51 -4.27 -19.35
C LEU A 357 -14.50 -3.96 -18.24
N GLU A 358 -13.79 -4.98 -17.75
CA GLU A 358 -12.72 -4.81 -16.76
C GLU A 358 -11.59 -3.95 -17.31
N TRP A 359 -11.16 -4.21 -18.55
CA TRP A 359 -10.18 -3.38 -19.23
C TRP A 359 -10.62 -1.93 -19.33
N ALA A 360 -11.86 -1.67 -19.77
CA ALA A 360 -12.39 -0.32 -19.88
C ALA A 360 -12.46 0.39 -18.52
N SER A 361 -12.78 -0.34 -17.46
CA SER A 361 -12.81 0.18 -16.09
C SER A 361 -11.40 0.55 -15.59
N LEU A 362 -10.41 -0.32 -15.80
CA LEU A 362 -9.02 -0.07 -15.44
C LEU A 362 -8.47 1.16 -16.17
N LYS A 363 -8.69 1.21 -17.50
CA LYS A 363 -8.24 2.33 -18.34
C LYS A 363 -8.86 3.64 -17.88
N ARG A 364 -10.15 3.69 -17.63
CA ARG A 364 -10.85 4.90 -17.15
C ARG A 364 -10.29 5.37 -15.82
N ARG A 365 -10.10 4.49 -14.84
CA ARG A 365 -9.52 4.86 -13.54
C ARG A 365 -8.12 5.47 -13.69
N TYR A 366 -7.31 4.89 -14.56
CA TYR A 366 -5.97 5.44 -14.85
C TYR A 366 -6.05 6.83 -15.49
N GLU A 367 -6.92 7.02 -16.50
CA GLU A 367 -7.13 8.30 -17.17
C GLU A 367 -7.68 9.37 -16.20
N ASP A 368 -8.67 9.04 -15.38
CA ASP A 368 -9.24 9.93 -14.35
C ASP A 368 -8.19 10.34 -13.31
N GLN A 369 -7.32 9.42 -12.90
CA GLN A 369 -6.21 9.69 -11.98
C GLN A 369 -5.19 10.64 -12.61
N LEU A 370 -4.82 10.40 -13.87
CA LEU A 370 -3.90 11.26 -14.61
C LEU A 370 -4.48 12.66 -14.80
N ASP A 371 -5.76 12.79 -15.14
CA ASP A 371 -6.45 14.06 -15.29
C ASP A 371 -6.57 14.82 -13.97
N THR A 372 -6.80 14.13 -12.87
CA THR A 372 -6.78 14.73 -11.52
C THR A 372 -5.42 15.34 -11.22
N LEU A 373 -4.32 14.61 -11.46
CA LEU A 373 -2.96 15.12 -11.25
C LEU A 373 -2.67 16.35 -12.13
N ARG A 374 -3.05 16.29 -13.39
CA ARG A 374 -2.87 17.42 -14.32
C ARG A 374 -3.65 18.65 -13.88
N THR A 375 -4.87 18.47 -13.37
CA THR A 375 -5.73 19.55 -12.86
C THR A 375 -5.10 20.20 -11.63
N GLU A 376 -4.69 19.43 -10.66
CA GLU A 376 -4.06 19.93 -9.43
C GLU A 376 -2.80 20.75 -9.69
N MET A 377 -2.05 20.39 -10.72
CA MET A 377 -0.83 21.08 -11.13
C MET A 377 -1.08 22.21 -12.16
N GLY A 378 -2.32 22.42 -12.60
CA GLY A 378 -2.66 23.38 -13.65
C GLY A 378 -2.13 23.00 -15.04
N LEU A 379 -1.84 21.72 -15.28
CA LEU A 379 -1.29 21.19 -16.54
C LEU A 379 -2.36 20.83 -17.57
N GLN A 380 -3.62 21.22 -17.36
CA GLN A 380 -4.71 21.00 -18.34
C GLN A 380 -4.88 22.14 -19.33
N ALA A 381 -4.20 23.25 -19.15
CA ALA A 381 -4.43 24.44 -19.92
C ALA A 381 -4.04 24.28 -21.40
N GLY A 382 -4.86 24.79 -22.30
CA GLY A 382 -4.63 24.76 -23.74
C GLY A 382 -3.33 25.44 -24.19
N ASP A 383 -2.81 26.39 -23.35
CA ASP A 383 -1.52 27.06 -23.55
C ASP A 383 -0.31 26.08 -23.62
N LEU A 384 -0.42 24.90 -22.99
CA LEU A 384 0.63 23.88 -23.04
C LEU A 384 0.61 23.03 -24.31
N THR A 385 -0.49 23.02 -25.05
CA THR A 385 -0.68 22.20 -26.26
C THR A 385 -0.88 23.03 -27.53
N ASP A 386 -0.87 24.36 -27.43
CA ASP A 386 -1.01 25.25 -28.55
C ASP A 386 0.18 25.14 -29.53
N SER A 387 -0.04 24.57 -30.69
CA SER A 387 1.00 24.37 -31.70
C SER A 387 1.52 25.68 -32.34
N SER A 388 0.83 26.80 -32.13
CA SER A 388 1.31 28.12 -32.58
C SER A 388 2.45 28.67 -31.73
N VAL A 389 2.61 28.16 -30.49
CA VAL A 389 3.68 28.52 -29.57
C VAL A 389 4.81 27.50 -29.64
N ALA A 390 6.05 27.96 -29.65
CA ALA A 390 7.22 27.08 -29.70
C ALA A 390 7.22 26.10 -28.54
N GLU A 391 7.61 24.84 -28.78
CA GLU A 391 7.66 23.78 -27.75
C GLU A 391 8.51 24.21 -26.52
N SER A 392 9.64 24.90 -26.77
CA SER A 392 10.51 25.41 -25.71
C SER A 392 9.81 26.41 -24.79
N GLU A 393 8.94 27.29 -25.34
CA GLU A 393 8.19 28.26 -24.53
C GLU A 393 7.06 27.57 -23.76
N ARG A 394 6.35 26.63 -24.37
CA ARG A 394 5.36 25.80 -23.68
C ARG A 394 6.01 25.00 -22.55
N GLY A 395 7.23 24.47 -22.77
CA GLY A 395 8.01 23.76 -21.75
C GLY A 395 8.35 24.64 -20.55
N LYS A 396 8.73 25.92 -20.78
CA LYS A 396 8.95 26.89 -19.69
C LYS A 396 7.66 27.15 -18.90
N VAL A 397 6.53 27.33 -19.59
CA VAL A 397 5.22 27.51 -18.94
C VAL A 397 4.86 26.31 -18.07
N ALA A 398 5.08 25.09 -18.56
CA ALA A 398 4.88 23.87 -17.78
C ALA A 398 5.77 23.84 -16.52
N GLY A 399 7.06 24.21 -16.65
CA GLY A 399 7.98 24.34 -15.53
C GLY A 399 7.49 25.35 -14.47
N LEU A 400 7.03 26.53 -14.88
CA LEU A 400 6.47 27.54 -13.98
C LEU A 400 5.22 27.02 -13.23
N LYS A 401 4.37 26.22 -13.86
CA LYS A 401 3.21 25.60 -13.20
C LYS A 401 3.64 24.56 -12.16
N VAL A 402 4.67 23.77 -12.44
CA VAL A 402 5.28 22.85 -11.48
C VAL A 402 5.86 23.62 -10.30
N GLU A 403 6.64 24.67 -10.53
CA GLU A 403 7.19 25.52 -9.45
C GLU A 403 6.09 26.14 -8.59
N LYS A 404 5.02 26.63 -9.18
CA LYS A 404 3.86 27.17 -8.44
C LYS A 404 3.21 26.11 -7.54
N TYR A 405 3.16 24.85 -7.97
CA TYR A 405 2.67 23.77 -7.13
C TYR A 405 3.60 23.56 -5.91
N PHE A 406 4.93 23.59 -6.10
CA PHE A 406 5.89 23.50 -5.00
C PHE A 406 5.84 24.74 -4.08
N ASP A 407 5.56 25.94 -4.59
CA ASP A 407 5.30 27.11 -3.75
C ASP A 407 4.09 26.88 -2.85
N GLY A 408 3.02 26.29 -3.39
CA GLY A 408 1.85 25.91 -2.62
C GLY A 408 2.16 24.88 -1.52
N LEU A 409 3.11 23.96 -1.73
CA LEU A 409 3.58 23.03 -0.69
C LEU A 409 4.32 23.77 0.43
N ILE A 410 5.23 24.69 0.07
CA ILE A 410 5.98 25.52 1.02
C ILE A 410 5.03 26.37 1.88
N GLU A 411 4.02 26.93 1.26
CA GLU A 411 3.01 27.78 1.93
C GLU A 411 1.94 26.97 2.69
N GLY A 412 1.98 25.65 2.63
CA GLY A 412 0.98 24.78 3.25
C GLY A 412 -0.41 24.81 2.61
N LYS A 413 -0.53 25.39 1.40
CA LYS A 413 -1.77 25.49 0.62
C LYS A 413 -2.11 24.23 -0.16
N THR A 414 -1.09 23.42 -0.48
CA THR A 414 -1.23 22.14 -1.18
C THR A 414 -0.59 21.01 -0.34
N ARG A 415 -0.95 19.77 -0.67
CA ARG A 415 -0.33 18.58 -0.05
C ARG A 415 0.53 17.85 -1.08
N LEU A 416 1.67 17.35 -0.64
CA LEU A 416 2.50 16.50 -1.48
C LEU A 416 1.73 15.23 -1.85
N ARG A 417 1.57 14.99 -3.14
CA ARG A 417 0.90 13.80 -3.69
C ARG A 417 1.81 13.16 -4.74
N PRO A 418 2.70 12.24 -4.34
CA PRO A 418 3.61 11.58 -5.29
C PRO A 418 2.84 10.95 -6.44
N LEU A 419 3.45 10.97 -7.64
CA LEU A 419 2.88 10.25 -8.78
C LEU A 419 2.86 8.74 -8.48
N PRO A 420 1.85 8.01 -9.00
CA PRO A 420 1.88 6.55 -8.96
C PRO A 420 3.20 6.03 -9.56
N SER A 421 3.84 5.06 -8.91
CA SER A 421 5.17 4.58 -9.28
C SER A 421 5.24 4.09 -10.74
N ALA A 422 4.16 3.49 -11.24
CA ALA A 422 4.09 3.04 -12.63
C ALA A 422 4.09 4.23 -13.60
N LEU A 423 3.32 5.29 -13.32
CA LEU A 423 3.29 6.51 -14.14
C LEU A 423 4.66 7.20 -14.13
N ALA A 424 5.25 7.40 -12.95
CA ALA A 424 6.59 7.98 -12.81
C ALA A 424 7.63 7.21 -13.64
N THR A 425 7.61 5.88 -13.56
CA THR A 425 8.50 5.02 -14.37
C THR A 425 8.31 5.23 -15.87
N LEU A 426 7.07 5.24 -16.36
CA LEU A 426 6.77 5.43 -17.79
C LEU A 426 7.22 6.81 -18.30
N LEU A 427 7.09 7.85 -17.49
CA LEU A 427 7.58 9.19 -17.81
C LEU A 427 9.10 9.22 -17.89
N ARG A 428 9.80 8.62 -16.93
CA ARG A 428 11.27 8.50 -16.90
C ARG A 428 11.84 7.62 -18.02
N GLU A 429 11.06 6.71 -18.57
CA GLU A 429 11.45 5.93 -19.75
C GLU A 429 11.33 6.73 -21.06
N ARG A 430 10.42 7.69 -21.10
CA ARG A 430 10.12 8.48 -22.30
C ARG A 430 10.92 9.78 -22.42
N LEU A 431 11.36 10.34 -21.30
CA LEU A 431 11.99 11.64 -21.21
C LEU A 431 13.29 11.58 -20.39
N PRO A 432 14.33 12.33 -20.80
CA PRO A 432 15.61 12.33 -20.10
C PRO A 432 15.51 13.05 -18.74
N TYR A 433 16.24 12.55 -17.76
CA TYR A 433 16.42 13.18 -16.46
C TYR A 433 17.77 12.81 -15.85
N THR A 434 18.25 13.63 -14.91
CA THR A 434 19.47 13.35 -14.14
C THR A 434 19.29 13.84 -12.70
N VAL A 435 19.95 13.17 -11.76
CA VAL A 435 20.12 13.61 -10.38
C VAL A 435 21.59 13.91 -10.16
N GLN A 436 21.90 15.05 -9.56
CA GLN A 436 23.27 15.50 -9.31
C GLN A 436 23.61 15.37 -7.83
N ASP A 437 24.44 14.39 -7.48
CA ASP A 437 24.84 14.12 -6.09
C ASP A 437 25.45 15.34 -5.40
N ALA A 438 26.29 16.08 -6.11
CA ALA A 438 26.90 17.31 -5.60
C ALA A 438 25.84 18.37 -5.28
N GLY A 439 24.83 18.51 -6.15
CA GLY A 439 23.73 19.43 -5.97
C GLY A 439 22.78 19.05 -4.82
N ILE A 440 22.51 17.74 -4.65
CA ILE A 440 21.76 17.23 -3.50
C ILE A 440 22.48 17.54 -2.18
N ASN A 441 23.77 17.23 -2.09
CA ASN A 441 24.57 17.50 -0.90
C ASN A 441 24.62 19.01 -0.59
N ARG A 442 24.77 19.83 -1.62
CA ARG A 442 24.75 21.29 -1.49
C ARG A 442 23.41 21.81 -0.96
N ALA A 443 22.31 21.24 -1.42
CA ALA A 443 20.98 21.60 -0.92
C ALA A 443 20.81 21.26 0.57
N VAL A 444 21.32 20.12 1.03
CA VAL A 444 21.29 19.73 2.45
C VAL A 444 22.12 20.68 3.30
N GLU A 445 23.32 21.07 2.84
CA GLU A 445 24.15 22.07 3.52
C GLU A 445 23.44 23.42 3.67
N LEU A 446 22.88 23.92 2.56
CA LEU A 446 22.15 25.19 2.54
C LEU A 446 20.92 25.16 3.47
N ALA A 447 20.09 24.11 3.39
CA ALA A 447 18.93 23.96 4.26
C ALA A 447 19.29 23.88 5.74
N THR A 448 20.39 23.18 6.06
CA THR A 448 20.89 23.08 7.44
C THR A 448 21.35 24.46 7.96
N ALA A 449 22.05 25.23 7.12
CA ALA A 449 22.49 26.58 7.47
C ALA A 449 21.30 27.56 7.64
N GLU A 450 20.31 27.49 6.74
CA GLU A 450 19.09 28.30 6.84
C GLU A 450 18.31 27.99 8.12
N LYS A 451 18.16 26.72 8.48
CA LYS A 451 17.49 26.31 9.71
C LYS A 451 18.24 26.78 10.96
N ALA A 452 19.56 26.61 11.01
CA ALA A 452 20.38 27.09 12.11
C ALA A 452 20.26 28.62 12.31
N LYS A 453 20.20 29.37 11.21
CA LYS A 453 19.97 30.81 11.23
C LYS A 453 18.56 31.15 11.75
N ALA A 454 17.54 30.44 11.30
CA ALA A 454 16.16 30.63 11.77
C ALA A 454 16.01 30.30 13.26
N ASP A 455 16.61 29.20 13.71
CA ASP A 455 16.61 28.79 15.12
C ASP A 455 17.37 29.80 16.02
N SER A 456 18.44 30.44 15.52
CA SER A 456 19.19 31.48 16.24
C SER A 456 18.44 32.81 16.36
N LEU A 457 17.51 33.09 15.44
CA LEU A 457 16.68 34.30 15.43
C LEU A 457 15.34 34.11 16.15
N ALA A 458 14.99 32.86 16.48
CA ALA A 458 13.77 32.56 17.22
C ALA A 458 13.89 33.11 18.65
N PRO A 459 12.86 33.82 19.19
CA PRO A 459 12.89 34.25 20.58
C PRO A 459 13.00 33.03 21.48
N PRO A 460 13.75 33.12 22.62
CA PRO A 460 13.89 32.01 23.54
C PRO A 460 12.50 31.56 23.99
N GLY A 461 12.18 30.30 23.70
CA GLY A 461 10.93 29.69 24.10
C GLY A 461 10.74 29.83 25.62
N PRO A 462 9.52 29.76 26.17
CA PRO A 462 9.29 29.88 27.61
C PRO A 462 10.17 28.86 28.33
N MET A 463 11.05 29.41 29.20
CA MET A 463 11.99 28.58 30.00
C MET A 463 11.21 27.49 30.69
N GLN A 464 11.44 26.25 30.32
CA GLN A 464 10.99 25.11 31.10
C GLN A 464 11.70 25.19 32.45
N ARG A 465 10.93 25.50 33.50
CA ARG A 465 11.43 25.58 34.86
C ARG A 465 11.98 24.23 35.25
N ALA A 466 13.25 24.20 35.62
CA ALA A 466 13.86 23.00 36.20
C ALA A 466 13.06 22.60 37.45
N PRO A 467 12.77 21.31 37.66
CA PRO A 467 12.09 20.85 38.85
C PRO A 467 12.96 21.16 40.08
N GLY A 468 12.52 22.05 40.98
CA GLY A 468 13.20 22.31 42.26
C GLY A 468 13.75 23.73 42.48
N GLY A 469 13.46 24.73 41.63
CA GLY A 469 13.85 26.14 41.89
C GLY A 469 12.96 26.82 42.96
N PRO A 470 13.53 27.76 43.78
CA PRO A 470 12.79 28.42 44.86
C PRO A 470 11.60 29.27 44.32
N PRO A 471 10.52 29.46 45.10
CA PRO A 471 9.33 30.15 44.66
C PRO A 471 9.59 31.66 44.44
N VAL A 472 9.04 32.19 43.35
CA VAL A 472 9.08 33.61 43.02
C VAL A 472 7.91 34.29 43.76
N PRO A 473 8.13 35.38 44.55
CA PRO A 473 7.06 36.06 45.24
C PRO A 473 6.13 36.77 44.24
N GLY A 474 4.81 36.49 44.32
CA GLY A 474 3.78 37.29 43.63
C GLY A 474 2.86 36.55 42.64
N LEU A 475 2.93 35.24 42.49
CA LEU A 475 1.95 34.47 41.69
C LEU A 475 1.15 33.51 42.59
N PRO A 476 -0.18 33.39 42.40
CA PRO A 476 -0.99 32.50 43.20
C PRO A 476 -0.61 31.03 42.96
N GLU A 477 -0.48 30.30 44.06
CA GLU A 477 -0.17 28.87 44.12
C GLU A 477 -1.31 28.05 43.48
N GLN A 478 -1.02 27.37 42.38
CA GLN A 478 -1.94 26.40 41.80
C GLN A 478 -1.79 25.08 42.56
N ALA A 479 -2.89 24.59 43.11
CA ALA A 479 -3.00 23.34 43.81
C ALA A 479 -2.57 22.13 42.97
N PRO A 480 -2.01 21.05 43.55
CA PRO A 480 -1.57 19.89 42.79
C PRO A 480 -2.79 19.09 42.34
N GLY A 481 -3.11 19.19 41.05
CA GLY A 481 -4.21 18.47 40.38
C GLY A 481 -3.68 17.51 39.34
N SER A 482 -3.84 16.23 39.66
CA SER A 482 -3.94 15.07 38.73
C SER A 482 -2.92 14.97 37.60
N ALA A 483 -1.93 14.13 37.83
CA ALA A 483 -1.07 13.57 36.79
C ALA A 483 -1.91 12.81 35.72
N ARG A 484 -1.82 13.25 34.46
CA ARG A 484 -2.28 12.48 33.31
C ARG A 484 -1.40 11.25 33.17
N PRO A 485 -1.92 10.05 32.99
CA PRO A 485 -1.08 8.88 32.71
C PRO A 485 -0.43 9.00 31.34
N ALA A 486 0.84 8.68 31.27
CA ALA A 486 1.63 8.58 30.04
C ALA A 486 1.04 7.48 29.12
N PRO A 487 1.10 7.64 27.79
CA PRO A 487 0.68 6.60 26.86
C PRO A 487 1.59 5.38 27.00
N GLY A 488 1.00 4.25 27.28
CA GLY A 488 1.67 2.97 27.49
C GLY A 488 2.46 2.54 26.24
N GLY A 489 3.62 1.96 26.53
CA GLY A 489 4.51 1.39 25.53
C GLY A 489 3.85 0.30 24.70
N ALA A 490 4.24 0.26 23.43
CA ALA A 490 3.86 -0.76 22.46
C ALA A 490 4.34 -2.15 22.90
N PRO A 491 3.54 -3.21 22.76
CA PRO A 491 4.01 -4.57 22.95
C PRO A 491 4.87 -5.03 21.76
N ALA A 492 5.85 -5.87 22.06
CA ALA A 492 6.78 -6.48 21.14
C ALA A 492 6.10 -7.29 20.01
N PRO A 493 6.71 -7.42 18.82
CA PRO A 493 6.14 -8.12 17.67
C PRO A 493 6.33 -9.63 17.81
N GLY A 494 5.23 -10.35 17.90
CA GLY A 494 5.24 -11.81 17.91
C GLY A 494 3.85 -12.39 17.83
N ALA A 495 3.20 -12.28 16.68
CA ALA A 495 2.18 -13.24 16.22
C ALA A 495 1.78 -12.86 14.79
N SER A 496 1.95 -13.80 13.88
CA SER A 496 1.57 -13.73 12.47
C SER A 496 0.08 -13.43 12.33
N ALA A 497 -0.27 -12.31 11.71
CA ALA A 497 -1.63 -12.05 11.26
C ALA A 497 -1.86 -12.85 9.96
N PRO A 498 -3.01 -13.51 9.79
CA PRO A 498 -3.40 -14.10 8.51
C PRO A 498 -3.68 -13.00 7.48
N ALA A 499 -3.38 -13.28 6.23
CA ALA A 499 -3.65 -12.42 5.09
C ALA A 499 -5.15 -12.04 5.01
N PRO A 500 -5.50 -10.83 4.59
CA PRO A 500 -6.90 -10.46 4.42
C PRO A 500 -7.53 -11.29 3.29
N ALA A 501 -8.69 -11.85 3.56
CA ALA A 501 -9.52 -12.55 2.58
C ALA A 501 -9.97 -11.57 1.48
N PRO A 502 -10.12 -12.01 0.21
CA PRO A 502 -10.57 -11.18 -0.88
C PRO A 502 -12.01 -10.70 -0.63
N GLY A 503 -12.20 -9.39 -0.72
CA GLY A 503 -13.50 -8.75 -0.55
C GLY A 503 -14.49 -9.23 -1.62
N LYS A 504 -15.69 -9.64 -1.21
CA LYS A 504 -16.81 -9.97 -2.10
C LYS A 504 -17.15 -8.75 -2.97
N ALA A 505 -17.08 -8.91 -4.27
CA ALA A 505 -17.59 -7.94 -5.24
C ALA A 505 -19.11 -7.74 -5.03
N GLY A 506 -19.54 -6.50 -4.86
CA GLY A 506 -20.94 -6.15 -4.71
C GLY A 506 -21.77 -6.60 -5.93
N GLN A 507 -22.77 -7.42 -5.69
CA GLN A 507 -23.77 -7.77 -6.69
C GLN A 507 -24.59 -6.53 -7.06
N VAL A 508 -24.43 -6.07 -8.28
CA VAL A 508 -25.33 -5.10 -8.91
C VAL A 508 -26.59 -5.85 -9.34
N SER A 509 -27.71 -5.58 -8.68
CA SER A 509 -29.04 -6.08 -9.08
C SER A 509 -29.41 -5.57 -10.48
N PRO A 510 -29.95 -6.41 -11.39
CA PRO A 510 -30.39 -5.95 -12.69
C PRO A 510 -31.65 -5.11 -12.55
N ALA A 511 -31.62 -3.91 -13.15
CA ALA A 511 -32.79 -3.04 -13.25
C ALA A 511 -33.93 -3.70 -14.05
N GLN A 512 -35.13 -3.66 -13.51
CA GLN A 512 -36.34 -4.07 -14.21
C GLN A 512 -36.65 -3.10 -15.38
N PRO A 513 -37.15 -3.56 -16.51
CA PRO A 513 -37.55 -2.69 -17.62
C PRO A 513 -38.83 -1.94 -17.28
N GLU A 514 -38.72 -0.62 -17.37
CA GLU A 514 -39.86 0.32 -17.30
C GLU A 514 -40.81 0.13 -18.46
N LYS A 515 -42.07 -0.18 -18.17
CA LYS A 515 -43.19 -0.14 -19.15
C LYS A 515 -43.54 1.32 -19.41
N ARG A 516 -43.35 1.78 -20.61
CA ARG A 516 -43.99 3.03 -21.10
C ARG A 516 -45.36 2.74 -21.67
N PRO A 517 -46.29 3.74 -21.58
CA PRO A 517 -47.69 3.63 -21.96
C PRO A 517 -47.90 3.48 -23.47
#